data_d62480c44ed7c0bd52aa10e9b1300b09
#
_entry.id   d62480c44ed7c0bd52aa10e9b1300b09
#
_cell.length_a   1.000
_cell.length_b   1.000
_cell.length_c   1.000
_cell.angle_alpha   90.00
_cell.angle_beta   90.00
_cell.angle_gamma   90.00
#
_symmetry.space_group_name_H-M   'P 1'
#
loop_
_entity.id
_entity.type
_entity.pdbx_description
1 polymer ?
#
loop_
_entity_poly.entity_id
_entity_poly.type
_entity_poly.pdbx_seq_one_letter_code
_entity_poly.pdbx_strand_id
1 'polypeptide(L)'
;LKSMELNEKNYIRFQGTKSLKDYYKEENGNAVFDKSLLANVSFRKHDLVMGEVFNKFDLILCRNVMIYFNQTLQNEVLKKFHESLFRYGYLAIGSKESLIWCDYASRFIVVNNEEKVYKKIKD
;
A
#
# COMPACT_ATOMS: atom_id res chain seq x y z
N LEU A 1 -16.11 -6.73 -16.51
CA LEU A 1 -16.49 -5.30 -16.62
C LEU A 1 -17.29 -4.77 -15.43
N LYS A 2 -18.01 -5.61 -14.67
CA LYS A 2 -18.75 -5.15 -13.47
C LYS A 2 -17.84 -4.47 -12.43
N SER A 3 -16.63 -4.99 -12.25
CA SER A 3 -15.66 -4.40 -11.33
C SER A 3 -15.16 -3.03 -11.78
N MET A 4 -15.28 -2.72 -13.08
CA MET A 4 -14.82 -1.45 -13.62
C MET A 4 -15.71 -0.27 -13.21
N GLU A 5 -16.98 -0.50 -12.91
CA GLU A 5 -17.87 0.56 -12.40
C GLU A 5 -17.36 1.14 -11.09
N LEU A 6 -16.95 0.26 -10.17
CA LEU A 6 -16.36 0.70 -8.90
C LEU A 6 -15.01 1.38 -9.12
N ASN A 7 -14.18 0.84 -9.99
CA ASN A 7 -12.89 1.44 -10.33
C ASN A 7 -13.05 2.83 -10.93
N GLU A 8 -14.03 3.03 -11.80
CA GLU A 8 -14.31 4.35 -12.36
C GLU A 8 -14.77 5.34 -11.31
N LYS A 9 -15.65 4.92 -10.38
CA LYS A 9 -16.08 5.76 -9.26
C LYS A 9 -14.90 6.16 -8.38
N ASN A 10 -14.01 5.22 -8.08
CA ASN A 10 -12.80 5.50 -7.30
C ASN A 10 -11.86 6.44 -8.04
N TYR A 11 -11.71 6.28 -9.34
CA TYR A 11 -10.88 7.16 -10.16
C TYR A 11 -11.41 8.59 -10.21
N ILE A 12 -12.73 8.75 -10.33
CA ILE A 12 -13.37 10.08 -10.29
C ILE A 12 -13.14 10.74 -8.93
N ARG A 13 -13.27 9.97 -7.85
CA ARG A 13 -13.02 10.48 -6.49
C ARG A 13 -11.56 10.89 -6.30
N PHE A 14 -10.64 10.21 -6.96
CA PHE A 14 -9.22 10.57 -6.99
C PHE A 14 -8.97 11.89 -7.74
N GLN A 15 -9.92 12.34 -8.57
CA GLN A 15 -9.80 13.54 -9.39
C GLN A 15 -8.69 13.46 -10.45
N GLY A 16 -8.61 12.30 -11.11
CA GLY A 16 -7.69 12.11 -12.22
C GLY A 16 -7.97 13.08 -13.38
N THR A 17 -6.94 13.47 -14.10
CA THR A 17 -7.02 14.46 -15.20
C THR A 17 -7.58 13.87 -16.49
N LYS A 18 -7.49 12.55 -16.66
CA LYS A 18 -8.01 11.81 -17.81
C LYS A 18 -9.17 10.92 -17.40
N SER A 19 -9.84 10.32 -18.37
CA SER A 19 -10.82 9.28 -18.10
C SER A 19 -10.09 7.95 -17.82
N LEU A 20 -10.62 7.12 -16.91
CA LEU A 20 -10.07 5.79 -16.68
C LEU A 20 -10.09 4.95 -17.97
N LYS A 21 -11.07 5.17 -18.84
CA LYS A 21 -11.18 4.48 -20.14
C LYS A 21 -10.00 4.74 -21.07
N ASP A 22 -9.24 5.81 -20.85
CA ASP A 22 -8.03 6.11 -21.62
C ASP A 22 -6.90 5.10 -21.35
N TYR A 23 -7.00 4.32 -20.28
CA TYR A 23 -5.96 3.41 -19.81
C TYR A 23 -6.27 1.93 -20.07
N TYR A 24 -7.47 1.60 -20.57
CA TYR A 24 -7.84 0.22 -20.85
C TYR A 24 -8.67 0.10 -22.12
N LYS A 25 -8.68 -1.12 -22.67
CA LYS A 25 -9.53 -1.52 -23.79
C LYS A 25 -10.45 -2.64 -23.37
N GLU A 26 -11.63 -2.71 -23.96
CA GLU A 26 -12.55 -3.83 -23.78
C GLU A 26 -12.26 -4.92 -24.80
N GLU A 27 -11.94 -6.12 -24.34
CA GLU A 27 -11.70 -7.30 -25.15
C GLU A 27 -12.42 -8.51 -24.56
N ASN A 28 -13.24 -9.18 -25.34
CA ASN A 28 -13.95 -10.40 -24.93
C ASN A 28 -14.71 -10.26 -23.60
N GLY A 29 -15.33 -9.10 -23.35
CA GLY A 29 -16.05 -8.83 -22.11
C GLY A 29 -15.17 -8.46 -20.92
N ASN A 30 -13.86 -8.32 -21.10
CA ASN A 30 -12.91 -7.94 -20.09
C ASN A 30 -12.28 -6.58 -20.37
N ALA A 31 -11.90 -5.86 -19.32
CA ALA A 31 -11.08 -4.66 -19.43
C ALA A 31 -9.61 -5.07 -19.42
N VAL A 32 -8.86 -4.67 -20.45
CA VAL A 32 -7.42 -4.94 -20.56
C VAL A 32 -6.69 -3.62 -20.50
N PHE A 33 -5.96 -3.40 -19.41
CA PHE A 33 -5.18 -2.19 -19.20
C PHE A 33 -3.95 -2.14 -20.10
N ASP A 34 -3.54 -0.93 -20.45
CA ASP A 34 -2.34 -0.69 -21.23
C ASP A 34 -1.11 -1.22 -20.48
N LYS A 35 -0.34 -2.08 -21.15
CA LYS A 35 0.86 -2.71 -20.56
C LYS A 35 1.96 -1.70 -20.24
N SER A 36 1.97 -0.55 -20.90
CA SER A 36 2.94 0.50 -20.60
C SER A 36 2.83 1.05 -19.17
N LEU A 37 1.66 0.90 -18.53
CA LEU A 37 1.47 1.26 -17.13
C LEU A 37 2.35 0.43 -16.19
N LEU A 38 2.78 -0.74 -16.63
CA LEU A 38 3.62 -1.66 -15.84
C LEU A 38 5.11 -1.56 -16.18
N ALA A 39 5.52 -0.59 -16.98
CA ALA A 39 6.90 -0.48 -17.47
C ALA A 39 7.96 -0.46 -16.35
N ASN A 40 7.62 0.15 -15.21
CA ASN A 40 8.52 0.26 -14.05
C ASN A 40 8.06 -0.59 -12.86
N VAL A 41 7.26 -1.62 -13.09
CA VAL A 41 6.71 -2.49 -12.05
C VAL A 41 7.41 -3.85 -12.07
N SER A 42 7.84 -4.30 -10.89
CA SER A 42 8.33 -5.67 -10.66
C SER A 42 7.37 -6.41 -9.77
N PHE A 43 7.05 -7.65 -10.13
CA PHE A 43 6.22 -8.53 -9.32
C PHE A 43 7.11 -9.56 -8.63
N ARG A 44 6.94 -9.72 -7.32
CA ARG A 44 7.68 -10.71 -6.53
C ARG A 44 6.75 -11.39 -5.55
N LYS A 45 6.94 -12.68 -5.38
CA LYS A 45 6.31 -13.42 -4.30
C LYS A 45 7.13 -13.19 -3.04
N HIS A 46 6.47 -12.72 -1.97
CA HIS A 46 7.12 -12.44 -0.70
C HIS A 46 6.18 -12.78 0.45
N ASP A 47 6.68 -13.53 1.42
CA ASP A 47 5.94 -13.80 2.66
C ASP A 47 6.18 -12.64 3.63
N LEU A 48 5.12 -11.95 3.99
CA LEU A 48 5.20 -10.76 4.83
C LEU A 48 5.68 -11.07 6.25
N VAL A 49 5.36 -12.27 6.76
CA VAL A 49 5.71 -12.70 8.11
C VAL A 49 7.10 -13.35 8.13
N MET A 50 7.34 -14.31 7.25
CA MET A 50 8.55 -15.13 7.24
C MET A 50 9.64 -14.58 6.31
N GLY A 51 9.28 -13.74 5.36
CA GLY A 51 10.22 -13.17 4.41
C GLY A 51 11.20 -12.19 5.05
N GLU A 52 12.39 -12.07 4.47
CA GLU A 52 13.41 -11.14 4.93
C GLU A 52 13.25 -9.77 4.28
N VAL A 53 13.85 -8.75 4.90
CA VAL A 53 13.99 -7.43 4.32
C VAL A 53 15.01 -7.50 3.18
N PHE A 54 14.59 -7.17 1.98
CA PHE A 54 15.46 -7.26 0.80
C PHE A 54 15.79 -5.91 0.17
N ASN A 55 15.11 -4.85 0.56
CA ASN A 55 15.30 -3.55 -0.07
C ASN A 55 14.78 -2.43 0.83
N LYS A 56 15.13 -1.17 0.49
CA LYS A 56 14.54 0.01 1.12
C LYS A 56 13.69 0.78 0.12
N PHE A 57 12.58 1.32 0.61
CA PHE A 57 11.57 1.99 -0.18
C PHE A 57 11.28 3.38 0.39
N ASP A 58 10.78 4.26 -0.47
CA ASP A 58 10.28 5.57 -0.09
C ASP A 58 8.83 5.52 0.41
N LEU A 59 8.07 4.54 -0.08
CA LEU A 59 6.66 4.36 0.27
C LEU A 59 6.32 2.87 0.32
N ILE A 60 5.65 2.47 1.37
CA ILE A 60 5.05 1.14 1.49
C ILE A 60 3.53 1.31 1.64
N LEU A 61 2.79 0.61 0.80
CA LEU A 61 1.34 0.49 0.90
C LEU A 61 0.99 -0.92 1.36
N CYS A 62 0.45 -1.04 2.57
CA CYS A 62 -0.01 -2.32 3.12
C CYS A 62 -1.38 -2.11 3.75
N ARG A 63 -2.41 -2.12 2.92
CA ARG A 63 -3.75 -1.75 3.33
C ARG A 63 -4.64 -2.96 3.50
N ASN A 64 -5.32 -3.03 4.66
CA ASN A 64 -6.31 -4.07 4.98
C ASN A 64 -5.71 -5.49 5.00
N VAL A 65 -4.46 -5.63 5.40
CA VAL A 65 -3.74 -6.90 5.53
C VAL A 65 -3.47 -7.24 7.00
N MET A 66 -2.99 -6.28 7.78
CA MET A 66 -2.60 -6.50 9.17
C MET A 66 -3.79 -6.77 10.09
N ILE A 67 -5.01 -6.46 9.68
CA ILE A 67 -6.22 -6.78 10.44
C ILE A 67 -6.40 -8.29 10.66
N TYR A 68 -5.76 -9.11 9.82
CA TYR A 68 -5.81 -10.57 9.96
C TYR A 68 -4.73 -11.14 10.89
N PHE A 69 -3.85 -10.30 11.40
CA PHE A 69 -2.73 -10.69 12.25
C PHE A 69 -3.01 -10.37 13.71
N ASN A 70 -2.54 -11.24 14.61
CA ASN A 70 -2.51 -10.90 16.03
C ASN A 70 -1.43 -9.84 16.30
N GLN A 71 -1.39 -9.31 17.52
CA GLN A 71 -0.48 -8.22 17.86
C GLN A 71 0.99 -8.61 17.69
N THR A 72 1.38 -9.83 18.02
CA THR A 72 2.74 -10.32 17.86
C THR A 72 3.19 -10.26 16.39
N LEU A 73 2.33 -10.75 15.47
CA LEU A 73 2.62 -10.70 14.05
C LEU A 73 2.61 -9.27 13.51
N GLN A 74 1.71 -8.43 14.00
CA GLN A 74 1.68 -7.02 13.62
C GLN A 74 3.00 -6.32 13.99
N ASN A 75 3.52 -6.59 15.18
CA ASN A 75 4.82 -6.06 15.61
C ASN A 75 5.96 -6.52 14.70
N GLU A 76 5.99 -7.79 14.35
CA GLU A 76 7.02 -8.32 13.45
C GLU A 76 6.95 -7.71 12.05
N VAL A 77 5.75 -7.57 11.51
CA VAL A 77 5.53 -6.97 10.19
C VAL A 77 5.90 -5.48 10.21
N LEU A 78 5.49 -4.75 11.24
CA LEU A 78 5.85 -3.33 11.36
C LEU A 78 7.36 -3.13 11.49
N LYS A 79 8.03 -4.01 12.23
CA LYS A 79 9.49 -3.98 12.30
C LYS A 79 10.13 -4.13 10.90
N LYS A 80 9.64 -5.07 10.10
CA LYS A 80 10.12 -5.25 8.73
C LYS A 80 9.84 -4.03 7.84
N PHE A 81 8.66 -3.43 7.97
CA PHE A 81 8.35 -2.20 7.25
C PHE A 81 9.30 -1.07 7.65
N HIS A 82 9.56 -0.93 8.95
CA HIS A 82 10.50 0.07 9.44
C HIS A 82 11.90 -0.15 8.84
N GLU A 83 12.38 -1.38 8.82
CA GLU A 83 13.68 -1.73 8.24
C GLU A 83 13.70 -1.58 6.71
N SER A 84 12.54 -1.71 6.06
CA SER A 84 12.38 -1.61 4.60
C SER A 84 12.10 -0.19 4.13
N LEU A 85 12.06 0.79 5.01
CA LEU A 85 11.85 2.19 4.65
C LEU A 85 13.12 3.00 4.84
N PHE A 86 13.39 3.88 3.88
CA PHE A 86 14.32 4.97 4.12
C PHE A 86 13.81 5.88 5.23
N ARG A 87 14.70 6.54 5.93
CA ARG A 87 14.33 7.58 6.87
C ARG A 87 13.51 8.63 6.13
N TYR A 88 12.41 9.07 6.74
CA TYR A 88 11.41 9.96 6.16
C TYR A 88 10.55 9.32 5.06
N GLY A 89 10.66 8.02 4.86
CA GLY A 89 9.74 7.28 4.00
C GLY A 89 8.35 7.13 4.63
N TYR A 90 7.37 6.80 3.81
CA TYR A 90 5.97 6.74 4.23
C TYR A 90 5.44 5.33 4.26
N LEU A 91 4.57 5.06 5.22
CA LEU A 91 3.80 3.83 5.34
C LEU A 91 2.32 4.17 5.36
N ALA A 92 1.54 3.59 4.47
CA ALA A 92 0.09 3.70 4.48
C ALA A 92 -0.52 2.33 4.78
N ILE A 93 -1.34 2.27 5.81
CA ILE A 93 -2.12 1.10 6.19
C ILE A 93 -3.60 1.34 5.94
N GLY A 94 -4.46 0.36 6.20
CA GLY A 94 -5.91 0.53 6.03
C GLY A 94 -6.47 1.57 7.01
N SER A 95 -7.49 2.29 6.60
CA SER A 95 -8.08 3.38 7.40
C SER A 95 -8.64 2.93 8.75
N LYS A 96 -8.96 1.65 8.89
CA LYS A 96 -9.46 1.03 10.14
C LYS A 96 -8.39 0.27 10.91
N GLU A 97 -7.15 0.28 10.43
CA GLU A 97 -6.01 -0.30 11.12
C GLU A 97 -5.31 0.76 11.97
N SER A 98 -4.48 0.33 12.91
CA SER A 98 -3.74 1.24 13.78
C SER A 98 -2.40 0.64 14.17
N LEU A 99 -1.39 1.49 14.30
CA LEU A 99 -0.06 1.12 14.80
C LEU A 99 0.12 1.40 16.29
N ILE A 100 -0.89 1.95 16.97
CA ILE A 100 -0.76 2.48 18.34
C ILE A 100 -0.27 1.42 19.35
N TRP A 101 -0.58 0.16 19.11
CA TRP A 101 -0.21 -0.97 19.98
C TRP A 101 1.11 -1.63 19.58
N CYS A 102 1.79 -1.13 18.56
CA CYS A 102 3.03 -1.72 18.06
C CYS A 102 4.25 -1.08 18.70
N ASP A 103 5.28 -1.88 18.98
CA ASP A 103 6.51 -1.44 19.64
C ASP A 103 7.25 -0.38 18.81
N TYR A 104 7.21 -0.49 17.50
CA TYR A 104 7.86 0.46 16.60
C TYR A 104 7.04 1.70 16.29
N ALA A 105 5.84 1.84 16.86
CA ALA A 105 4.96 2.99 16.59
C ALA A 105 5.63 4.33 16.91
N SER A 106 6.46 4.40 17.94
CA SER A 106 7.18 5.62 18.33
C SER A 106 8.22 6.10 17.32
N ARG A 107 8.57 5.25 16.35
CA ARG A 107 9.52 5.58 15.28
C ARG A 107 8.84 6.20 14.05
N PHE A 108 7.55 6.39 14.14
CA PHE A 108 6.71 6.99 13.10
C PHE A 108 5.94 8.18 13.68
N ILE A 109 5.62 9.14 12.81
CA ILE A 109 4.64 10.18 13.11
C ILE A 109 3.44 10.02 12.18
N VAL A 110 2.27 10.41 12.65
CA VAL A 110 1.05 10.41 11.85
C VAL A 110 1.08 11.61 10.90
N VAL A 111 0.97 11.34 9.60
CA VAL A 111 0.85 12.38 8.57
C VAL A 111 -0.63 12.62 8.26
N ASN A 112 -1.42 11.55 8.17
CA ASN A 112 -2.86 11.63 7.97
C ASN A 112 -3.53 10.56 8.83
N ASN A 113 -4.29 10.98 9.84
CA ASN A 113 -4.91 10.05 10.78
C ASN A 113 -6.15 9.36 10.21
N GLU A 114 -6.88 10.00 9.30
CA GLU A 114 -8.05 9.40 8.67
C GLU A 114 -7.67 8.28 7.70
N GLU A 115 -6.66 8.53 6.89
CA GLU A 115 -6.17 7.57 5.88
C GLU A 115 -5.05 6.68 6.40
N LYS A 116 -4.61 6.88 7.64
CA LYS A 116 -3.56 6.08 8.29
C LYS A 116 -2.25 6.07 7.50
N VAL A 117 -1.76 7.27 7.22
CA VAL A 117 -0.45 7.49 6.60
C VAL A 117 0.54 7.93 7.67
N TYR A 118 1.67 7.25 7.73
CA TYR A 118 2.72 7.47 8.72
C TYR A 118 4.04 7.77 8.03
N LYS A 119 4.89 8.51 8.71
CA LYS A 119 6.23 8.84 8.22
C LYS A 119 7.27 8.33 9.21
N LYS A 120 8.25 7.58 8.71
CA LYS A 120 9.38 7.12 9.52
C LYS A 120 10.30 8.30 9.89
N ILE A 121 10.51 8.50 11.17
CA ILE A 121 11.33 9.61 11.69
C ILE A 121 12.60 9.16 12.40
N LYS A 122 12.72 7.88 12.74
CA LYS A 122 13.89 7.31 13.44
C LYS A 122 14.30 6.00 12.78
N ASP A 123 15.59 5.76 12.69
CA ASP A 123 16.14 4.49 12.24
C ASP A 123 16.06 3.40 13.31
#